data_1c61844b007968277959ddf7be3b3c3d
#
_entry.id   1c61844b007968277959ddf7be3b3c3d
#
_cell.length_a   1.000
_cell.length_b   1.000
_cell.length_c   1.000
_cell.angle_alpha   90.00
_cell.angle_beta   90.00
_cell.angle_gamma   90.00
#
_symmetry.space_group_name_H-M   'P 1'
#
loop_
_entity.id
_entity.type
_entity.pdbx_description
1 polymer ?
#
loop_
_entity_poly.entity_id
_entity_poly.type
_entity_poly.pdbx_seq_one_letter_code
_entity_poly.pdbx_strand_id
1 'polypeptide(L)'
;MYKVDLNSDLGESFGAYTIGSDDRVLALVSSANVACGFHAGDPSVMGATVAACRAQGVAVGAHPGFPDLVGFGRRQLAVTPDQAYGDVLYQIGALAGFCRTNGALLQHVKPHGALYNMACKDLELARAVTRAVRDFDPALVLLAPAGSXXXXSATGSERAGRVLWLRGVCRPCL
;
A
#
# COMPACT_ATOMS: atom_id res chain seq x y z
N MET A 1 22.24 -13.45 11.60
CA MET A 1 21.74 -13.71 10.23
C MET A 1 20.78 -12.58 9.85
N TYR A 2 21.00 -11.91 8.72
CA TYR A 2 20.13 -10.83 8.26
C TYR A 2 18.93 -11.44 7.53
N LYS A 3 17.75 -10.90 7.78
CA LYS A 3 16.52 -11.25 7.04
C LYS A 3 16.20 -10.11 6.09
N VAL A 4 15.87 -10.45 4.86
CA VAL A 4 15.48 -9.46 3.82
C VAL A 4 14.03 -9.73 3.46
N ASP A 5 13.24 -8.67 3.41
CA ASP A 5 11.86 -8.75 2.95
C ASP A 5 11.83 -8.54 1.42
N LEU A 6 11.31 -9.53 0.69
CA LEU A 6 10.99 -9.39 -0.73
C LEU A 6 9.54 -8.99 -0.84
N ASN A 7 9.30 -7.79 -1.38
CA ASN A 7 7.98 -7.15 -1.38
C ASN A 7 7.54 -6.86 -2.82
N SER A 8 6.27 -7.15 -3.14
CA SER A 8 5.72 -6.88 -4.47
C SER A 8 4.31 -6.31 -4.40
N ASP A 9 3.96 -5.51 -5.40
CA ASP A 9 2.61 -5.01 -5.60
C ASP A 9 1.81 -6.10 -6.31
N LEU A 10 0.63 -6.46 -5.80
CA LEU A 10 -0.20 -7.57 -6.26
C LEU A 10 -1.69 -7.18 -6.20
N GLY A 11 -2.52 -8.01 -6.83
CA GLY A 11 -3.96 -7.78 -6.82
C GLY A 11 -4.36 -6.60 -7.70
N GLU A 12 -3.59 -6.32 -8.76
CA GLU A 12 -3.81 -5.15 -9.60
C GLU A 12 -4.66 -5.44 -10.85
N SER A 13 -5.21 -6.64 -10.97
CA SER A 13 -6.25 -6.95 -11.97
C SER A 13 -7.55 -6.23 -11.60
N PHE A 14 -8.46 -6.04 -12.59
CA PHE A 14 -9.73 -5.36 -12.35
C PHE A 14 -10.78 -5.84 -13.35
N GLY A 15 -11.89 -6.37 -12.86
CA GLY A 15 -12.97 -6.85 -13.72
C GLY A 15 -12.49 -7.91 -14.70
N ALA A 16 -12.61 -7.61 -15.98
CA ALA A 16 -12.20 -8.51 -17.06
C ALA A 16 -10.70 -8.41 -17.39
N TYR A 17 -9.99 -7.45 -16.79
CA TYR A 17 -8.56 -7.23 -17.10
C TYR A 17 -7.68 -7.97 -16.11
N THR A 18 -6.76 -8.77 -16.63
CA THR A 18 -5.74 -9.45 -15.84
C THR A 18 -4.42 -8.72 -16.03
N ILE A 19 -3.80 -8.34 -14.91
CA ILE A 19 -2.51 -7.63 -14.90
C ILE A 19 -1.54 -8.42 -14.03
N GLY A 20 -0.35 -8.66 -14.56
CA GLY A 20 0.70 -9.35 -13.83
C GLY A 20 0.57 -10.87 -13.84
N SER A 21 1.32 -11.50 -12.95
CA SER A 21 1.35 -12.96 -12.76
C SER A 21 1.43 -13.23 -11.26
N ASP A 22 0.37 -12.85 -10.55
CA ASP A 22 0.36 -12.84 -9.09
C ASP A 22 0.74 -14.20 -8.49
N ASP A 23 0.21 -15.29 -9.05
CA ASP A 23 0.51 -16.64 -8.55
C ASP A 23 2.01 -16.95 -8.58
N ARG A 24 2.70 -16.51 -9.65
CA ARG A 24 4.14 -16.74 -9.79
C ARG A 24 4.95 -15.86 -8.84
N VAL A 25 4.50 -14.64 -8.63
CA VAL A 25 5.18 -13.69 -7.75
C VAL A 25 4.99 -14.09 -6.29
N LEU A 26 3.78 -14.50 -5.90
CA LEU A 26 3.47 -14.93 -4.53
C LEU A 26 4.43 -16.04 -4.04
N ALA A 27 4.86 -16.93 -4.93
CA ALA A 27 5.78 -18.02 -4.56
C ALA A 27 7.20 -17.51 -4.22
N LEU A 28 7.50 -16.24 -4.50
CA LEU A 28 8.86 -15.69 -4.36
C LEU A 28 8.97 -14.61 -3.30
N VAL A 29 7.84 -14.00 -2.89
CA VAL A 29 7.86 -12.84 -2.00
C VAL A 29 7.53 -13.19 -0.57
N SER A 30 7.96 -12.36 0.36
CA SER A 30 7.62 -12.51 1.78
C SER A 30 6.50 -11.55 2.20
N SER A 31 6.25 -10.50 1.42
CA SER A 31 5.16 -9.56 1.66
C SER A 31 4.57 -9.03 0.35
N ALA A 32 3.29 -8.69 0.39
CA ALA A 32 2.55 -8.21 -0.77
C ALA A 32 1.79 -6.93 -0.43
N ASN A 33 1.84 -5.95 -1.34
CA ASN A 33 1.02 -4.74 -1.24
C ASN A 33 -0.20 -4.95 -2.12
N VAL A 34 -1.37 -5.12 -1.53
CA VAL A 34 -2.59 -5.49 -2.24
C VAL A 34 -3.37 -4.24 -2.65
N ALA A 35 -3.65 -4.11 -3.94
CA ALA A 35 -4.42 -2.98 -4.49
C ALA A 35 -5.80 -2.90 -3.84
N CYS A 36 -6.27 -1.68 -3.59
CA CYS A 36 -7.43 -1.42 -2.73
C CYS A 36 -8.61 -0.79 -3.48
N GLY A 37 -8.68 -0.98 -4.80
CA GLY A 37 -9.86 -0.63 -5.58
C GLY A 37 -9.84 0.74 -6.26
N PHE A 38 -8.92 1.63 -5.90
CA PHE A 38 -8.89 2.98 -6.45
C PHE A 38 -8.05 3.09 -7.73
N HIS A 39 -6.82 2.60 -7.69
CA HIS A 39 -5.97 2.59 -8.89
C HIS A 39 -6.06 1.27 -9.64
N ALA A 40 -6.40 0.21 -8.95
CA ALA A 40 -6.49 -1.16 -9.45
C ALA A 40 -7.13 -2.03 -8.37
N GLY A 41 -7.43 -3.28 -8.70
CA GLY A 41 -8.07 -4.20 -7.78
C GLY A 41 -9.58 -3.92 -7.64
N ASP A 42 -10.37 -4.94 -7.69
CA ASP A 42 -11.80 -4.85 -7.36
C ASP A 42 -12.07 -5.74 -6.15
N PRO A 43 -13.30 -5.75 -5.60
CA PRO A 43 -13.58 -6.55 -4.41
C PRO A 43 -13.29 -8.05 -4.58
N SER A 44 -13.53 -8.60 -5.78
CA SER A 44 -13.25 -10.03 -6.05
C SER A 44 -11.75 -10.30 -6.10
N VAL A 45 -11.02 -9.45 -6.81
CA VAL A 45 -9.56 -9.55 -6.92
C VAL A 45 -8.93 -9.39 -5.53
N MET A 46 -9.38 -8.38 -4.77
CA MET A 46 -8.85 -8.11 -3.43
C MET A 46 -9.05 -9.33 -2.51
N GLY A 47 -10.26 -9.90 -2.50
CA GLY A 47 -10.54 -11.08 -1.67
C GLY A 47 -9.70 -12.29 -2.07
N ALA A 48 -9.59 -12.55 -3.37
CA ALA A 48 -8.80 -13.68 -3.89
C ALA A 48 -7.30 -13.51 -3.56
N THR A 49 -6.77 -12.28 -3.72
CA THR A 49 -5.35 -12.00 -3.44
C THR A 49 -5.04 -12.18 -1.96
N VAL A 50 -5.91 -11.68 -1.06
CA VAL A 50 -5.72 -11.85 0.39
C VAL A 50 -5.74 -13.34 0.76
N ALA A 51 -6.70 -14.10 0.20
CA ALA A 51 -6.79 -15.55 0.44
C ALA A 51 -5.51 -16.27 -0.02
N ALA A 52 -5.00 -15.91 -1.20
CA ALA A 52 -3.78 -16.51 -1.75
C ALA A 52 -2.55 -16.16 -0.89
N CYS A 53 -2.41 -14.90 -0.46
CA CYS A 53 -1.34 -14.49 0.46
C CYS A 53 -1.40 -15.31 1.75
N ARG A 54 -2.59 -15.44 2.34
CA ARG A 54 -2.78 -16.18 3.59
C ARG A 54 -2.37 -17.65 3.43
N ALA A 55 -2.78 -18.25 2.30
CA ALA A 55 -2.48 -19.67 2.03
C ALA A 55 -0.97 -19.92 1.90
N GLN A 56 -0.22 -18.95 1.39
CA GLN A 56 1.22 -19.09 1.17
C GLN A 56 2.08 -18.46 2.28
N GLY A 57 1.45 -17.91 3.32
CA GLY A 57 2.17 -17.30 4.44
C GLY A 57 2.84 -15.98 4.09
N VAL A 58 2.36 -15.31 3.02
CA VAL A 58 2.86 -14.00 2.59
C VAL A 58 2.16 -12.90 3.40
N ALA A 59 2.94 -11.99 3.96
CA ALA A 59 2.40 -10.88 4.75
C ALA A 59 1.60 -9.92 3.87
N VAL A 60 0.45 -9.45 4.36
CA VAL A 60 -0.46 -8.58 3.59
C VAL A 60 -0.32 -7.13 4.01
N GLY A 61 -0.17 -6.24 3.05
CA GLY A 61 -0.21 -4.80 3.26
C GLY A 61 -1.19 -4.13 2.31
N ALA A 62 -1.68 -2.96 2.69
CA ALA A 62 -2.57 -2.17 1.86
C ALA A 62 -1.77 -1.32 0.87
N HIS A 63 -2.28 -1.23 -0.37
CA HIS A 63 -1.64 -0.47 -1.43
C HIS A 63 -2.57 0.65 -1.93
N PRO A 64 -2.86 1.65 -1.07
CA PRO A 64 -3.80 2.71 -1.45
C PRO A 64 -3.20 3.65 -2.50
N GLY A 65 -3.98 3.99 -3.50
CA GLY A 65 -3.62 4.94 -4.54
C GLY A 65 -4.69 6.00 -4.76
N PHE A 66 -4.45 6.90 -5.68
CA PHE A 66 -5.47 7.85 -6.11
C PHE A 66 -6.61 7.13 -6.86
N PRO A 67 -7.84 7.68 -6.85
CA PRO A 67 -8.97 7.10 -7.58
C PRO A 67 -8.83 7.35 -9.09
N ASP A 68 -7.96 6.59 -9.73
CA ASP A 68 -7.53 6.81 -11.10
C ASP A 68 -7.27 5.46 -11.80
N LEU A 69 -8.35 4.69 -12.03
CA LEU A 69 -8.24 3.40 -12.71
C LEU A 69 -7.62 3.54 -14.10
N VAL A 70 -8.03 4.56 -14.87
CA VAL A 70 -7.56 4.76 -16.23
C VAL A 70 -6.06 5.07 -16.27
N GLY A 71 -5.57 5.86 -15.33
CA GLY A 71 -4.14 6.20 -15.24
C GLY A 71 -3.36 5.28 -14.31
N PHE A 72 -3.99 4.22 -13.82
CA PHE A 72 -3.36 3.27 -12.89
C PHE A 72 -2.76 3.98 -11.67
N GLY A 73 -3.45 5.03 -11.18
CA GLY A 73 -2.97 5.80 -10.03
C GLY A 73 -1.64 6.53 -10.25
N ARG A 74 -1.19 6.66 -11.50
CA ARG A 74 0.12 7.28 -11.79
C ARG A 74 0.01 8.72 -12.25
N ARG A 75 -1.20 9.22 -12.50
CA ARG A 75 -1.42 10.63 -12.81
C ARG A 75 -1.48 11.43 -11.51
N GLN A 76 -0.86 12.60 -11.52
CA GLN A 76 -0.94 13.49 -10.36
C GLN A 76 -2.35 14.10 -10.30
N LEU A 77 -2.99 13.97 -9.17
CA LEU A 77 -4.30 14.55 -8.91
C LEU A 77 -4.18 15.65 -7.86
N ALA A 78 -4.89 16.74 -8.09
CA ALA A 78 -4.99 17.82 -7.11
C ALA A 78 -5.98 17.37 -6.03
N VAL A 79 -5.47 17.02 -4.87
CA VAL A 79 -6.28 16.60 -3.71
C VAL A 79 -5.88 17.41 -2.49
N THR A 80 -6.85 17.70 -1.64
CA THR A 80 -6.54 18.31 -0.34
C THR A 80 -5.98 17.24 0.61
N PRO A 81 -5.25 17.66 1.66
CA PRO A 81 -4.79 16.69 2.67
C PRO A 81 -5.94 15.89 3.31
N ASP A 82 -7.09 16.50 3.53
CA ASP A 82 -8.24 15.78 4.11
C ASP A 82 -8.84 14.78 3.14
N GLN A 83 -8.87 15.09 1.83
CA GLN A 83 -9.28 14.11 0.82
C GLN A 83 -8.30 12.93 0.79
N ALA A 84 -6.99 13.20 0.78
CA ALA A 84 -5.98 12.15 0.78
C ALA A 84 -6.08 11.27 2.04
N TYR A 85 -6.31 11.88 3.20
CA TYR A 85 -6.55 11.16 4.45
C TYR A 85 -7.74 10.20 4.30
N GLY A 86 -8.87 10.72 3.83
CA GLY A 86 -10.09 9.93 3.65
C GLY A 86 -9.89 8.77 2.67
N ASP A 87 -9.26 9.07 1.54
CA ASP A 87 -9.00 8.08 0.49
C ASP A 87 -8.11 6.93 1.00
N VAL A 88 -7.07 7.25 1.75
CA VAL A 88 -6.16 6.24 2.32
C VAL A 88 -6.88 5.42 3.39
N LEU A 89 -7.57 6.08 4.30
CA LEU A 89 -8.30 5.41 5.38
C LEU A 89 -9.37 4.44 4.83
N TYR A 90 -10.12 4.90 3.82
CA TYR A 90 -11.15 4.09 3.15
C TYR A 90 -10.54 2.82 2.57
N GLN A 91 -9.43 2.96 1.85
CA GLN A 91 -8.77 1.83 1.18
C GLN A 91 -8.18 0.83 2.18
N ILE A 92 -7.56 1.31 3.24
CA ILE A 92 -7.06 0.45 4.32
C ILE A 92 -8.23 -0.32 4.95
N GLY A 93 -9.33 0.37 5.23
CA GLY A 93 -10.54 -0.24 5.82
C GLY A 93 -11.14 -1.33 4.93
N ALA A 94 -11.18 -1.07 3.62
CA ALA A 94 -11.69 -2.04 2.66
C ALA A 94 -10.86 -3.34 2.69
N LEU A 95 -9.52 -3.21 2.60
CA LEU A 95 -8.64 -4.39 2.64
C LEU A 95 -8.70 -5.10 3.98
N ALA A 96 -8.78 -4.37 5.08
CA ALA A 96 -8.83 -4.95 6.42
C ALA A 96 -10.05 -5.85 6.59
N GLY A 97 -11.18 -5.51 5.95
CA GLY A 97 -12.37 -6.36 5.92
C GLY A 97 -12.06 -7.74 5.31
N PHE A 98 -11.37 -7.75 4.17
CA PHE A 98 -10.98 -9.01 3.52
C PHE A 98 -9.92 -9.76 4.32
N CYS A 99 -8.99 -9.06 4.95
CA CYS A 99 -8.00 -9.68 5.84
C CYS A 99 -8.71 -10.41 6.97
N ARG A 100 -9.64 -9.75 7.63
CA ARG A 100 -10.39 -10.31 8.77
C ARG A 100 -11.14 -11.58 8.38
N THR A 101 -11.84 -11.57 7.24
CA THR A 101 -12.65 -12.73 6.81
C THR A 101 -11.80 -13.91 6.36
N ASN A 102 -10.55 -13.65 5.93
CA ASN A 102 -9.62 -14.71 5.50
C ASN A 102 -8.64 -15.13 6.60
N GLY A 103 -8.75 -14.58 7.81
CA GLY A 103 -7.82 -14.90 8.90
C GLY A 103 -6.39 -14.43 8.65
N ALA A 104 -6.24 -13.38 7.81
CA ALA A 104 -4.96 -12.74 7.55
C ALA A 104 -4.81 -11.50 8.44
N LEU A 105 -3.58 -11.13 8.75
CA LEU A 105 -3.29 -9.88 9.47
C LEU A 105 -2.84 -8.82 8.49
N LEU A 106 -3.44 -7.66 8.55
CA LEU A 106 -2.93 -6.50 7.83
C LEU A 106 -1.68 -6.02 8.56
N GLN A 107 -0.54 -6.00 7.86
CA GLN A 107 0.75 -5.75 8.49
C GLN A 107 1.29 -4.34 8.18
N HIS A 108 1.08 -3.87 6.94
CA HIS A 108 1.73 -2.65 6.49
C HIS A 108 0.86 -1.89 5.48
N VAL A 109 1.28 -0.67 5.21
CA VAL A 109 0.68 0.19 4.16
C VAL A 109 1.82 0.71 3.29
N LYS A 110 1.68 0.60 1.99
CA LYS A 110 2.60 1.18 1.00
C LYS A 110 1.76 1.97 -0.01
N PRO A 111 1.77 3.30 0.04
CA PRO A 111 1.02 4.06 -0.97
C PRO A 111 1.49 3.72 -2.39
N HIS A 112 0.57 3.82 -3.35
CA HIS A 112 0.84 3.51 -4.75
C HIS A 112 1.12 4.77 -5.56
N GLY A 113 1.96 4.64 -6.56
CA GLY A 113 2.04 5.51 -7.73
C GLY A 113 2.25 7.00 -7.43
N ALA A 114 1.36 7.84 -7.98
CA ALA A 114 1.48 9.28 -7.82
C ALA A 114 1.28 9.73 -6.36
N LEU A 115 0.37 9.08 -5.62
CA LEU A 115 0.19 9.38 -4.20
C LEU A 115 1.50 9.21 -3.42
N TYR A 116 2.20 8.09 -3.65
CA TYR A 116 3.49 7.79 -3.03
C TYR A 116 4.53 8.86 -3.38
N ASN A 117 4.66 9.14 -4.67
CA ASN A 117 5.69 10.07 -5.18
C ASN A 117 5.44 11.52 -4.73
N MET A 118 4.17 11.94 -4.70
CA MET A 118 3.80 13.29 -4.25
C MET A 118 4.02 13.42 -2.74
N ALA A 119 3.61 12.43 -1.94
CA ALA A 119 3.81 12.45 -0.49
C ALA A 119 5.31 12.44 -0.11
N CYS A 120 6.20 11.97 -0.98
CA CYS A 120 7.64 12.08 -0.74
C CYS A 120 8.16 13.52 -0.78
N LYS A 121 7.43 14.41 -1.46
CA LYS A 121 7.87 15.81 -1.72
C LYS A 121 6.96 16.85 -1.08
N ASP A 122 5.77 16.46 -0.65
CA ASP A 122 4.76 17.34 -0.08
C ASP A 122 4.51 16.90 1.37
N LEU A 123 4.89 17.75 2.32
CA LEU A 123 4.80 17.44 3.75
C LEU A 123 3.34 17.32 4.22
N GLU A 124 2.45 18.16 3.72
CA GLU A 124 1.05 18.11 4.14
C GLU A 124 0.37 16.83 3.66
N LEU A 125 0.67 16.42 2.42
CA LEU A 125 0.20 15.15 1.89
C LEU A 125 0.81 13.97 2.66
N ALA A 126 2.10 14.04 2.99
CA ALA A 126 2.78 13.02 3.80
C ALA A 126 2.12 12.86 5.17
N ARG A 127 1.82 14.01 5.81
CA ARG A 127 1.12 14.03 7.12
C ARG A 127 -0.26 13.40 7.02
N ALA A 128 -1.00 13.70 5.96
CA ALA A 128 -2.35 13.15 5.76
C ALA A 128 -2.29 11.62 5.63
N VAL A 129 -1.38 11.11 4.81
CA VAL A 129 -1.19 9.66 4.63
C VAL A 129 -0.78 9.01 5.96
N THR A 130 0.21 9.58 6.64
CA THR A 130 0.71 9.04 7.92
C THR A 130 -0.39 9.04 8.98
N ARG A 131 -1.17 10.13 9.06
CA ARG A 131 -2.31 10.25 9.99
C ARG A 131 -3.33 9.15 9.73
N ALA A 132 -3.68 8.90 8.46
CA ALA A 132 -4.66 7.87 8.11
C ALA A 132 -4.19 6.48 8.56
N VAL A 133 -2.92 6.15 8.35
CA VAL A 133 -2.34 4.87 8.78
C VAL A 133 -2.38 4.75 10.30
N ARG A 134 -1.90 5.77 11.00
CA ARG A 134 -1.85 5.79 12.47
C ARG A 134 -3.25 5.70 13.10
N ASP A 135 -4.19 6.48 12.57
CA ASP A 135 -5.55 6.55 13.13
C ASP A 135 -6.32 5.25 12.86
N PHE A 136 -5.97 4.52 11.79
CA PHE A 136 -6.51 3.20 11.55
C PHE A 136 -5.93 2.18 12.55
N ASP A 137 -4.61 2.07 12.60
CA ASP A 137 -3.93 1.17 13.55
C ASP A 137 -2.46 1.59 13.67
N PRO A 138 -2.05 2.10 14.85
CA PRO A 138 -0.66 2.55 15.05
C PRO A 138 0.37 1.42 15.03
N ALA A 139 -0.06 0.16 15.00
CA ALA A 139 0.86 -0.98 14.88
C ALA A 139 1.27 -1.24 13.42
N LEU A 140 0.56 -0.66 12.44
CA LEU A 140 0.87 -0.85 11.01
C LEU A 140 2.22 -0.22 10.66
N VAL A 141 2.95 -0.92 9.80
CA VAL A 141 4.22 -0.45 9.26
C VAL A 141 3.94 0.40 8.01
N LEU A 142 4.41 1.64 8.00
CA LEU A 142 4.33 2.45 6.77
C LEU A 142 5.61 2.27 5.96
N LEU A 143 5.48 1.77 4.74
CA LEU A 143 6.61 1.61 3.81
C LEU A 143 6.81 2.91 3.04
N ALA A 144 7.94 3.56 3.28
CA ALA A 144 8.26 4.86 2.67
C ALA A 144 9.71 4.87 2.18
N PRO A 145 10.01 5.68 1.13
CA PRO A 145 11.39 5.76 0.65
C PRO A 145 12.29 6.40 1.69
N ALA A 146 13.48 5.88 1.81
CA ALA A 146 14.50 6.48 2.69
C ALA A 146 14.77 7.93 2.27
N GLY A 147 14.79 8.85 3.24
CA GLY A 147 15.10 10.26 3.01
C GLY A 147 13.93 11.09 2.49
N SER A 148 12.76 10.49 2.42
CA SER A 148 11.58 11.25 1.97
C SER A 148 10.89 11.99 3.11
N UNK A 149 10.15 12.92 2.73
CA UNK A 149 9.40 13.68 3.64
C UNK A 149 8.41 12.84 4.41
N UNK A 150 7.94 11.86 3.75
CA UNK A 150 7.12 10.99 4.38
C UNK A 150 7.79 10.30 5.49
N UNK A 151 8.84 10.10 5.31
CA UNK A 151 9.61 9.54 6.31
C UNK A 151 9.82 10.44 7.45
N UNK A 152 9.92 11.50 7.13
CA UNK A 152 10.09 12.49 8.09
C UNK A 152 8.85 12.71 8.91
N SER A 153 7.78 12.63 8.28
CA SER A 153 6.48 12.76 8.95
C SER A 153 6.24 11.58 9.90
N ALA A 154 6.54 10.38 9.42
CA ALA A 154 6.29 9.16 10.21
C ALA A 154 7.25 8.96 11.39
N THR A 155 8.41 9.56 11.35
CA THR A 155 9.42 9.42 12.42
C THR A 155 9.51 10.63 13.37
N GLY A 156 8.80 11.73 13.05
CA GLY A 156 8.79 12.95 13.85
C GLY A 156 7.86 12.86 15.06
N SER A 157 7.49 14.01 15.59
CA SER A 157 6.67 14.14 16.80
C SER A 157 5.25 13.55 16.67
N GLU A 158 4.84 13.27 15.44
CA GLU A 158 3.55 12.64 15.12
C GLU A 158 3.73 11.15 14.84
N ARG A 159 4.36 10.45 15.74
CA ARG A 159 4.72 9.03 15.58
C ARG A 159 3.58 8.17 15.03
N ALA A 160 3.63 7.83 13.75
CA ALA A 160 3.01 6.61 13.26
C ALA A 160 3.96 5.47 13.64
N GLY A 161 3.42 4.35 14.05
CA GLY A 161 4.14 3.20 14.55
C GLY A 161 5.49 2.89 13.91
N ARG A 162 5.72 1.71 13.46
CA ARG A 162 7.00 1.28 12.89
C ARG A 162 7.17 1.77 11.44
N VAL A 163 8.28 2.43 11.13
CA VAL A 163 8.64 2.77 9.75
C VAL A 163 9.72 1.81 9.29
N LEU A 164 9.47 1.13 8.20
CA LEU A 164 10.49 0.29 7.57
C LEU A 164 11.12 1.07 6.41
N TRP A 165 12.45 1.14 6.43
CA TRP A 165 13.22 1.84 5.40
C TRP A 165 13.36 0.94 4.17
N LEU A 166 12.78 1.36 3.03
CA LEU A 166 13.05 0.70 1.76
C LEU A 166 14.34 1.29 1.17
N ARG A 167 15.44 0.55 1.27
CA ARG A 167 16.62 0.81 0.45
C ARG A 167 16.46 0.00 -0.84
N GLY A 168 16.37 0.70 -1.94
CA GLY A 168 16.36 0.07 -3.27
C GLY A 168 14.95 -0.19 -3.78
N VAL A 169 14.26 0.88 -4.17
CA VAL A 169 13.10 0.71 -5.04
C VAL A 169 13.64 0.41 -6.43
N CYS A 170 13.44 -0.82 -6.87
CA CYS A 170 13.68 -1.13 -8.28
C CYS A 170 12.71 -0.28 -9.08
N ARG A 171 13.20 0.70 -9.82
CA ARG A 171 12.36 1.45 -10.75
C ARG A 171 11.88 0.44 -11.80
N PRO A 172 10.59 0.32 -12.04
CA PRO A 172 10.17 -0.46 -13.19
C PRO A 172 10.80 0.19 -14.43
N CYS A 173 11.48 -0.61 -15.20
CA CYS A 173 11.93 -0.17 -16.51
C CYS A 173 10.70 0.20 -17.32
N LEU A 174 10.66 1.43 -17.87
CA LEU A 174 9.67 1.85 -18.83
C LEU A 174 9.71 0.95 -20.06
#